data_8eb2d2707ac7775818c5d0e3d14bd3dd
#
_entry.id   8eb2d2707ac7775818c5d0e3d14bd3dd
#
_cell.length_a   1.000
_cell.length_b   1.000
_cell.length_c   1.000
_cell.angle_alpha   90.00
_cell.angle_beta   90.00
_cell.angle_gamma   90.00
#
_symmetry.space_group_name_H-M   'P 1'
#
loop_
_entity.id
_entity.type
_entity.pdbx_description
1 polymer ?
#
loop_
_entity_poly.entity_id
_entity_poly.type
_entity_poly.pdbx_seq_one_letter_code
_entity_poly.pdbx_strand_id
1 'polypeptide(L)'
;MKFAKPFKTVIFDLDGTLLDSWPSLQATLHEGLNSRTLDMPSLKFELSAGIAPMLALAAQQADLRGSEQEAAQTQLMRSYLSRFVLNATVYLGVPELLARLQAQGLKLGICTNRDRASSLQLLRHHQLSDFFEAVVCIDDTPFPKPSPEPLHTCLQLLGATPSETLFVGDSGIDASCAHAANVAFAAHVRGYHRNMHELEPSVLRFDAYEQLNDMLEA
;
A
#
# COMPACT_ATOMS: atom_id res chain seq x y z
N MET A 1 0.02 13.37 22.61
CA MET A 1 0.35 14.72 22.08
C MET A 1 -0.91 15.19 21.36
N LYS A 2 -1.60 16.24 21.79
CA LYS A 2 -2.78 16.74 21.06
C LYS A 2 -2.28 17.43 19.80
N PHE A 3 -2.76 17.02 18.64
CA PHE A 3 -2.51 17.74 17.40
C PHE A 3 -3.21 19.10 17.47
N ALA A 4 -2.53 20.17 17.07
CA ALA A 4 -3.05 21.53 17.13
C ALA A 4 -4.27 21.78 16.22
N LYS A 5 -4.52 20.88 15.25
CA LYS A 5 -5.70 20.86 14.38
C LYS A 5 -6.09 19.39 14.09
N PRO A 6 -7.40 19.06 14.11
CA PRO A 6 -7.85 17.73 13.70
C PRO A 6 -7.58 17.51 12.20
N PHE A 7 -7.21 16.29 11.85
CA PHE A 7 -7.13 15.87 10.44
C PHE A 7 -8.52 15.92 9.81
N LYS A 8 -8.59 16.35 8.56
CA LYS A 8 -9.82 16.37 7.76
C LYS A 8 -9.79 15.37 6.60
N THR A 9 -8.60 14.84 6.33
CA THR A 9 -8.35 13.93 5.23
C THR A 9 -7.43 12.82 5.70
N VAL A 10 -7.76 11.58 5.34
CA VAL A 10 -6.88 10.43 5.52
C VAL A 10 -6.67 9.75 4.17
N ILE A 11 -5.41 9.64 3.78
CA ILE A 11 -4.99 8.92 2.58
C ILE A 11 -4.32 7.63 3.03
N PHE A 12 -4.61 6.52 2.37
CA PHE A 12 -4.07 5.20 2.71
C PHE A 12 -3.24 4.65 1.56
N ASP A 13 -2.16 3.96 1.88
CA ASP A 13 -1.65 2.94 0.98
C ASP A 13 -2.59 1.73 0.96
N LEU A 14 -2.37 0.80 0.04
CA LEU A 14 -3.24 -0.36 -0.17
C LEU A 14 -2.60 -1.65 0.36
N ASP A 15 -1.49 -2.08 -0.27
CA ASP A 15 -0.82 -3.35 0.04
C ASP A 15 0.03 -3.25 1.31
N GLY A 16 -0.24 -4.09 2.30
CA GLY A 16 0.42 -4.03 3.61
C GLY A 16 -0.24 -3.04 4.57
N THR A 17 -1.13 -2.18 4.07
CA THR A 17 -1.87 -1.18 4.85
C THR A 17 -3.34 -1.55 4.96
N LEU A 18 -4.13 -1.53 3.92
CA LEU A 18 -5.55 -1.93 3.95
C LEU A 18 -5.74 -3.42 3.67
N LEU A 19 -4.86 -3.98 2.82
CA LEU A 19 -4.91 -5.36 2.36
C LEU A 19 -3.60 -6.10 2.65
N ASP A 20 -3.69 -7.33 3.16
CA ASP A 20 -2.58 -8.27 3.13
C ASP A 20 -2.60 -9.02 1.80
N SER A 21 -1.76 -8.58 0.86
CA SER A 21 -1.60 -9.18 -0.47
C SER A 21 -0.48 -10.22 -0.52
N TRP A 22 0.30 -10.37 0.54
CA TRP A 22 1.45 -11.27 0.55
C TRP A 22 1.08 -12.74 0.34
N PRO A 23 0.01 -13.30 0.95
CA PRO A 23 -0.39 -14.69 0.70
C PRO A 23 -0.71 -14.97 -0.78
N SER A 24 -1.32 -14.03 -1.48
CA SER A 24 -1.63 -14.12 -2.92
C SER A 24 -0.37 -14.22 -3.77
N LEU A 25 0.60 -13.36 -3.47
CA LEU A 25 1.88 -13.33 -4.18
C LEU A 25 2.73 -14.54 -3.86
N GLN A 26 2.73 -14.98 -2.61
CA GLN A 26 3.37 -16.23 -2.18
C GLN A 26 2.86 -17.43 -2.98
N ALA A 27 1.54 -17.57 -3.12
CA ALA A 27 0.93 -18.66 -3.91
C ALA A 27 1.35 -18.57 -5.39
N THR A 28 1.40 -17.36 -5.95
CA THR A 28 1.86 -17.13 -7.33
C THR A 28 3.31 -17.58 -7.52
N LEU A 29 4.21 -17.21 -6.59
CA LEU A 29 5.62 -17.59 -6.64
C LEU A 29 5.82 -19.10 -6.51
N HIS A 30 5.11 -19.73 -5.58
CA HIS A 30 5.18 -21.18 -5.38
C HIS A 30 4.74 -21.95 -6.62
N GLU A 31 3.66 -21.52 -7.27
CA GLU A 31 3.18 -22.18 -8.49
C GLU A 31 4.10 -21.93 -9.69
N GLY A 32 4.56 -20.68 -9.87
CA GLY A 32 5.26 -20.29 -11.09
C GLY A 32 6.76 -20.61 -11.10
N LEU A 33 7.41 -20.66 -9.94
CA LEU A 33 8.85 -20.85 -9.82
C LEU A 33 9.24 -22.19 -9.17
N ASN A 34 8.32 -23.10 -9.01
CA ASN A 34 8.43 -24.49 -8.50
C ASN A 34 9.79 -24.85 -7.88
N SER A 35 9.83 -25.28 -6.62
CA SER A 35 10.98 -25.86 -5.91
C SER A 35 12.29 -25.04 -5.91
N ARG A 36 12.30 -23.80 -6.40
CA ARG A 36 13.46 -22.92 -6.31
C ARG A 36 13.51 -22.29 -4.92
N THR A 37 14.70 -22.19 -4.37
CA THR A 37 14.90 -21.54 -3.07
C THR A 37 14.82 -20.03 -3.25
N LEU A 38 13.75 -19.41 -2.72
CA LEU A 38 13.53 -17.97 -2.75
C LEU A 38 13.69 -17.38 -1.34
N ASP A 39 14.33 -16.22 -1.24
CA ASP A 39 14.34 -15.42 -0.02
C ASP A 39 13.01 -14.67 0.12
N MET A 40 12.00 -15.36 0.65
CA MET A 40 10.65 -14.83 0.82
C MET A 40 10.58 -13.54 1.66
N PRO A 41 11.37 -13.38 2.75
CA PRO A 41 11.45 -12.09 3.44
C PRO A 41 11.86 -10.93 2.54
N SER A 42 12.93 -11.06 1.75
CA SER A 42 13.35 -10.00 0.82
C SER A 42 12.27 -9.66 -0.20
N LEU A 43 11.59 -10.68 -0.74
CA LEU A 43 10.50 -10.49 -1.71
C LEU A 43 9.31 -9.76 -1.10
N LYS A 44 8.96 -10.09 0.15
CA LYS A 44 7.89 -9.40 0.87
C LYS A 44 8.20 -7.91 1.05
N PHE A 45 9.43 -7.56 1.38
CA PHE A 45 9.83 -6.15 1.53
C PHE A 45 9.86 -5.39 0.20
N GLU A 46 10.27 -6.07 -0.89
CA GLU A 46 10.30 -5.47 -2.21
C GLU A 46 8.90 -5.11 -2.73
N LEU A 47 7.84 -5.72 -2.17
CA LEU A 47 6.46 -5.44 -2.55
C LEU A 47 6.06 -3.98 -2.31
N SER A 48 6.68 -3.28 -1.37
CA SER A 48 6.47 -1.84 -1.16
C SER A 48 6.84 -0.98 -2.37
N ALA A 49 7.80 -1.45 -3.19
CA ALA A 49 8.15 -0.80 -4.46
C ALA A 49 7.17 -1.15 -5.60
N GLY A 50 6.29 -2.11 -5.38
CA GLY A 50 5.29 -2.60 -6.34
C GLY A 50 5.49 -4.07 -6.71
N ILE A 51 4.47 -4.65 -7.33
CA ILE A 51 4.46 -6.08 -7.69
C ILE A 51 5.52 -6.40 -8.76
N ALA A 52 5.67 -5.54 -9.78
CA ALA A 52 6.60 -5.78 -10.87
C ALA A 52 8.07 -5.85 -10.40
N PRO A 53 8.61 -4.92 -9.58
CA PRO A 53 9.93 -5.04 -8.97
C PRO A 53 10.11 -6.33 -8.15
N MET A 54 9.11 -6.70 -7.35
CA MET A 54 9.14 -7.91 -6.55
C MET A 54 9.22 -9.18 -7.42
N LEU A 55 8.43 -9.26 -8.50
CA LEU A 55 8.50 -10.39 -9.45
C LEU A 55 9.84 -10.42 -10.21
N ALA A 56 10.43 -9.26 -10.50
CA ALA A 56 11.77 -9.16 -11.08
C ALA A 56 12.83 -9.75 -10.15
N LEU A 57 12.78 -9.39 -8.88
CA LEU A 57 13.67 -9.94 -7.85
C LEU A 57 13.48 -11.46 -7.68
N ALA A 58 12.23 -11.94 -7.67
CA ALA A 58 11.94 -13.37 -7.56
C ALA A 58 12.53 -14.18 -8.75
N ALA A 59 12.37 -13.69 -9.97
CA ALA A 59 12.96 -14.31 -11.15
C ALA A 59 14.50 -14.30 -11.08
N GLN A 60 15.10 -13.23 -10.59
CA GLN A 60 16.54 -13.12 -10.38
C GLN A 60 17.06 -14.11 -9.33
N GLN A 61 16.36 -14.27 -8.20
CA GLN A 61 16.69 -15.25 -7.16
C GLN A 61 16.54 -16.69 -7.66
N ALA A 62 15.66 -16.90 -8.64
CA ALA A 62 15.49 -18.17 -9.32
C ALA A 62 16.56 -18.44 -10.41
N ASP A 63 17.64 -17.65 -10.46
CA ASP A 63 18.74 -17.72 -11.43
C ASP A 63 18.31 -17.52 -12.91
N LEU A 64 17.15 -16.93 -13.15
CA LEU A 64 16.71 -16.55 -14.49
C LEU A 64 17.39 -15.25 -14.93
N ARG A 65 17.75 -15.15 -16.23
CA ARG A 65 18.44 -13.98 -16.79
C ARG A 65 17.91 -13.66 -18.19
N GLY A 66 18.05 -12.39 -18.60
CA GLY A 66 17.68 -11.95 -19.95
C GLY A 66 16.24 -12.29 -20.31
N SER A 67 16.03 -12.86 -21.48
CA SER A 67 14.70 -13.21 -21.99
C SER A 67 13.94 -14.24 -21.15
N GLU A 68 14.63 -15.15 -20.45
CA GLU A 68 13.98 -16.09 -19.53
C GLU A 68 13.42 -15.38 -18.30
N GLN A 69 14.14 -14.39 -17.78
CA GLN A 69 13.67 -13.56 -16.66
C GLN A 69 12.42 -12.76 -17.05
N GLU A 70 12.44 -12.10 -18.21
CA GLU A 70 11.29 -11.34 -18.72
C GLU A 70 10.07 -12.22 -18.97
N ALA A 71 10.28 -13.39 -19.54
CA ALA A 71 9.20 -14.37 -19.77
C ALA A 71 8.59 -14.86 -18.44
N ALA A 72 9.43 -15.16 -17.44
CA ALA A 72 8.98 -15.59 -16.12
C ALA A 72 8.19 -14.49 -15.42
N GLN A 73 8.66 -13.25 -15.43
CA GLN A 73 7.96 -12.09 -14.85
C GLN A 73 6.58 -11.91 -15.49
N THR A 74 6.52 -11.97 -16.83
CA THR A 74 5.26 -11.84 -17.57
C THR A 74 4.28 -12.96 -17.20
N GLN A 75 4.77 -14.18 -17.09
CA GLN A 75 3.94 -15.34 -16.74
C GLN A 75 3.44 -15.24 -15.28
N LEU A 76 4.32 -14.88 -14.34
CA LEU A 76 3.96 -14.71 -12.94
C LEU A 76 2.92 -13.60 -12.78
N MET A 77 3.11 -12.44 -13.42
CA MET A 77 2.14 -11.36 -13.41
C MET A 77 0.78 -11.79 -13.97
N ARG A 78 0.77 -12.50 -15.09
CA ARG A 78 -0.46 -13.04 -15.67
C ARG A 78 -1.16 -14.03 -14.73
N SER A 79 -0.41 -14.94 -14.11
CA SER A 79 -0.94 -15.90 -13.14
C SER A 79 -1.52 -15.20 -11.93
N TYR A 80 -0.80 -14.22 -11.38
CA TYR A 80 -1.25 -13.41 -10.27
C TYR A 80 -2.59 -12.70 -10.58
N LEU A 81 -2.64 -11.95 -11.67
CA LEU A 81 -3.83 -11.16 -12.03
C LEU A 81 -5.04 -12.03 -12.37
N SER A 82 -4.83 -13.21 -12.98
CA SER A 82 -5.94 -14.09 -13.39
C SER A 82 -6.46 -15.00 -12.29
N ARG A 83 -5.65 -15.37 -11.29
CA ARG A 83 -5.96 -16.45 -10.34
C ARG A 83 -5.86 -16.06 -8.88
N PHE A 84 -4.93 -15.20 -8.53
CA PHE A 84 -4.56 -14.95 -7.14
C PHE A 84 -4.83 -13.55 -6.63
N VAL A 85 -5.02 -12.56 -7.50
CA VAL A 85 -5.19 -11.16 -7.08
C VAL A 85 -6.30 -10.99 -6.03
N LEU A 86 -7.40 -11.72 -6.16
CA LEU A 86 -8.55 -11.65 -5.26
C LEU A 86 -8.37 -12.44 -3.94
N ASN A 87 -7.25 -13.14 -3.76
CA ASN A 87 -6.94 -13.85 -2.52
C ASN A 87 -6.29 -12.93 -1.46
N ALA A 88 -6.04 -11.66 -1.79
CA ALA A 88 -5.67 -10.66 -0.78
C ALA A 88 -6.79 -10.55 0.26
N THR A 89 -6.43 -10.32 1.52
CA THR A 89 -7.38 -10.19 2.62
C THR A 89 -7.35 -8.80 3.21
N VAL A 90 -8.51 -8.30 3.63
CA VAL A 90 -8.60 -7.02 4.35
C VAL A 90 -8.08 -7.19 5.76
N TYR A 91 -7.25 -6.27 6.24
CA TYR A 91 -6.83 -6.27 7.65
C TYR A 91 -8.03 -6.07 8.57
N LEU A 92 -8.00 -6.75 9.71
CA LEU A 92 -9.04 -6.66 10.73
C LEU A 92 -9.20 -5.21 11.23
N GLY A 93 -10.44 -4.72 11.29
CA GLY A 93 -10.77 -3.36 11.75
C GLY A 93 -10.77 -2.29 10.64
N VAL A 94 -10.30 -2.62 9.43
CA VAL A 94 -10.28 -1.66 8.30
C VAL A 94 -11.68 -1.21 7.89
N PRO A 95 -12.66 -2.10 7.61
CA PRO A 95 -13.99 -1.66 7.20
C PRO A 95 -14.68 -0.78 8.25
N GLU A 96 -14.53 -1.13 9.52
CA GLU A 96 -15.09 -0.41 10.65
C GLU A 96 -14.46 0.98 10.80
N LEU A 97 -13.14 1.08 10.65
CA LEU A 97 -12.43 2.37 10.64
C LEU A 97 -12.93 3.26 9.50
N LEU A 98 -12.92 2.75 8.25
CA LEU A 98 -13.32 3.53 7.08
C LEU A 98 -14.75 4.06 7.22
N ALA A 99 -15.68 3.22 7.69
CA ALA A 99 -17.07 3.63 7.94
C ALA A 99 -17.17 4.74 9.00
N ARG A 100 -16.38 4.67 10.08
CA ARG A 100 -16.35 5.71 11.12
C ARG A 100 -15.78 7.03 10.59
N LEU A 101 -14.65 6.98 9.87
CA LEU A 101 -14.04 8.18 9.31
C LEU A 101 -14.97 8.87 8.31
N GLN A 102 -15.65 8.10 7.46
CA GLN A 102 -16.65 8.63 6.53
C GLN A 102 -17.84 9.26 7.27
N ALA A 103 -18.36 8.61 8.32
CA ALA A 103 -19.44 9.14 9.14
C ALA A 103 -19.07 10.43 9.88
N GLN A 104 -17.79 10.62 10.20
CA GLN A 104 -17.24 11.86 10.77
C GLN A 104 -17.00 12.95 9.73
N GLY A 105 -17.22 12.67 8.44
CA GLY A 105 -17.06 13.61 7.34
C GLY A 105 -15.62 13.82 6.88
N LEU A 106 -14.70 12.91 7.21
CA LEU A 106 -13.35 12.96 6.68
C LEU A 106 -13.33 12.54 5.21
N LYS A 107 -12.50 13.21 4.41
CA LYS A 107 -12.21 12.79 3.04
C LYS A 107 -11.22 11.64 3.05
N LEU A 108 -11.53 10.59 2.27
CA LEU A 108 -10.68 9.41 2.21
C LEU A 108 -10.12 9.24 0.81
N GLY A 109 -8.83 8.88 0.72
CA GLY A 109 -8.14 8.60 -0.54
C GLY A 109 -7.20 7.42 -0.45
N ILE A 110 -6.78 6.94 -1.62
CA ILE A 110 -5.74 5.92 -1.79
C ILE A 110 -4.57 6.50 -2.58
N CYS A 111 -3.35 6.19 -2.13
CA CYS A 111 -2.10 6.49 -2.82
C CYS A 111 -1.20 5.25 -2.78
N THR A 112 -1.15 4.50 -3.89
CA THR A 112 -0.50 3.18 -3.94
C THR A 112 0.46 3.01 -5.11
N ASN A 113 1.50 2.18 -4.94
CA ASN A 113 2.38 1.73 -6.02
C ASN A 113 1.83 0.50 -6.78
N ARG A 114 0.57 0.15 -6.56
CA ARG A 114 -0.14 -0.86 -7.34
C ARG A 114 -0.73 -0.24 -8.61
N ASP A 115 -0.85 -1.03 -9.69
CA ASP A 115 -1.53 -0.63 -10.91
C ASP A 115 -3.03 -0.36 -10.69
N ARG A 116 -3.60 0.53 -11.49
CA ARG A 116 -4.99 0.97 -11.35
C ARG A 116 -5.99 -0.16 -11.56
N ALA A 117 -5.76 -1.02 -12.53
CA ALA A 117 -6.72 -2.08 -12.87
C ALA A 117 -6.91 -3.06 -11.72
N SER A 118 -5.82 -3.58 -11.14
CA SER A 118 -5.89 -4.48 -9.99
C SER A 118 -6.31 -3.79 -8.70
N SER A 119 -5.94 -2.51 -8.50
CA SER A 119 -6.39 -1.73 -7.35
C SER A 119 -7.91 -1.60 -7.32
N LEU A 120 -8.51 -1.14 -8.41
CA LEU A 120 -9.97 -1.00 -8.53
C LEU A 120 -10.70 -2.34 -8.45
N GLN A 121 -10.10 -3.42 -8.97
CA GLN A 121 -10.66 -4.76 -8.85
C GLN A 121 -10.72 -5.22 -7.39
N LEU A 122 -9.63 -5.05 -6.63
CA LEU A 122 -9.56 -5.39 -5.21
C LEU A 122 -10.52 -4.55 -4.36
N LEU A 123 -10.56 -3.24 -4.57
CA LEU A 123 -11.47 -2.37 -3.84
C LEU A 123 -12.93 -2.76 -4.05
N ARG A 124 -13.33 -3.10 -5.29
CA ARG A 124 -14.68 -3.59 -5.56
C ARG A 124 -14.94 -4.95 -4.94
N HIS A 125 -14.00 -5.89 -5.05
CA HIS A 125 -14.13 -7.24 -4.50
C HIS A 125 -14.37 -7.22 -2.99
N HIS A 126 -13.64 -6.37 -2.27
CA HIS A 126 -13.75 -6.22 -0.82
C HIS A 126 -14.79 -5.18 -0.37
N GLN A 127 -15.59 -4.61 -1.30
CA GLN A 127 -16.61 -3.61 -1.01
C GLN A 127 -16.06 -2.34 -0.33
N LEU A 128 -14.84 -1.96 -0.69
CA LEU A 128 -14.16 -0.78 -0.15
C LEU A 128 -14.23 0.44 -1.07
N SER A 129 -14.71 0.29 -2.31
CA SER A 129 -14.68 1.36 -3.32
C SER A 129 -15.40 2.63 -2.89
N ASP A 130 -16.54 2.50 -2.21
CA ASP A 130 -17.43 3.61 -1.90
C ASP A 130 -16.94 4.51 -0.73
N PHE A 131 -15.86 4.09 -0.07
CA PHE A 131 -15.22 4.90 0.96
C PHE A 131 -14.30 5.99 0.39
N PHE A 132 -13.75 5.80 -0.81
CA PHE A 132 -12.67 6.63 -1.32
C PHE A 132 -13.12 7.60 -2.41
N GLU A 133 -12.90 8.89 -2.18
CA GLU A 133 -13.18 9.97 -3.13
C GLU A 133 -12.07 10.11 -4.18
N ALA A 134 -10.85 9.67 -3.87
CA ALA A 134 -9.71 9.66 -4.78
C ALA A 134 -8.91 8.36 -4.68
N VAL A 135 -8.47 7.83 -5.81
CA VAL A 135 -7.57 6.68 -5.91
C VAL A 135 -6.45 7.04 -6.87
N VAL A 136 -5.22 7.14 -6.36
CA VAL A 136 -4.01 7.39 -7.15
C VAL A 136 -3.13 6.15 -7.13
N CYS A 137 -2.84 5.62 -8.31
CA CYS A 137 -2.09 4.40 -8.56
C CYS A 137 -0.77 4.70 -9.25
N ILE A 138 0.10 3.69 -9.39
CA ILE A 138 1.41 3.86 -10.02
C ILE A 138 1.32 4.41 -11.46
N ASP A 139 0.23 4.10 -12.17
CA ASP A 139 0.03 4.50 -13.58
C ASP A 139 -0.42 5.96 -13.72
N ASP A 140 -0.77 6.64 -12.63
CA ASP A 140 -1.40 7.96 -12.67
C ASP A 140 -0.39 9.10 -12.59
N THR A 141 0.86 8.81 -12.23
CA THR A 141 1.91 9.82 -12.08
C THR A 141 3.22 9.36 -12.74
N PRO A 142 4.04 10.30 -13.23
CA PRO A 142 5.33 9.97 -13.86
C PRO A 142 6.30 9.24 -12.93
N PHE A 143 6.25 9.55 -11.63
CA PHE A 143 7.13 8.98 -10.62
C PHE A 143 6.30 8.38 -9.48
N PRO A 144 6.49 7.08 -9.17
CA PRO A 144 5.81 6.42 -8.06
C PRO A 144 6.34 6.87 -6.69
N LYS A 145 5.69 6.46 -5.60
CA LYS A 145 6.30 6.57 -4.26
C LYS A 145 7.68 5.89 -4.29
N PRO A 146 8.73 6.48 -3.69
CA PRO A 146 8.73 7.51 -2.64
C PRO A 146 8.67 8.96 -3.16
N SER A 147 8.49 9.21 -4.48
CA SER A 147 8.22 10.57 -4.95
C SER A 147 6.98 11.13 -4.25
N PRO A 148 6.95 12.43 -3.90
CA PRO A 148 5.76 13.07 -3.33
C PRO A 148 4.63 13.27 -4.35
N GLU A 149 4.87 13.11 -5.64
CA GLU A 149 3.90 13.41 -6.70
C GLU A 149 2.58 12.64 -6.58
N PRO A 150 2.55 11.31 -6.32
CA PRO A 150 1.29 10.60 -6.18
C PRO A 150 0.46 11.12 -5.00
N LEU A 151 1.12 11.47 -3.89
CA LEU A 151 0.45 12.01 -2.73
C LEU A 151 -0.06 13.44 -2.97
N HIS A 152 0.71 14.28 -3.66
CA HIS A 152 0.25 15.62 -4.09
C HIS A 152 -0.94 15.53 -5.05
N THR A 153 -0.93 14.58 -5.99
CA THR A 153 -2.05 14.32 -6.90
C THR A 153 -3.29 13.91 -6.12
N CYS A 154 -3.15 13.02 -5.13
CA CYS A 154 -4.27 12.62 -4.28
C CYS A 154 -4.83 13.79 -3.47
N LEU A 155 -3.96 14.62 -2.87
CA LEU A 155 -4.35 15.86 -2.16
C LEU A 155 -5.13 16.81 -3.08
N GLN A 156 -4.67 17.00 -4.30
CA GLN A 156 -5.33 17.86 -5.28
C GLN A 156 -6.73 17.35 -5.63
N LEU A 157 -6.88 16.05 -5.90
CA LEU A 157 -8.17 15.44 -6.21
C LEU A 157 -9.17 15.56 -5.05
N LEU A 158 -8.68 15.47 -3.81
CA LEU A 158 -9.49 15.61 -2.60
C LEU A 158 -9.74 17.09 -2.22
N GLY A 159 -9.07 18.05 -2.86
CA GLY A 159 -9.10 19.45 -2.44
C GLY A 159 -8.60 19.61 -0.99
N ALA A 160 -7.56 18.87 -0.63
CA ALA A 160 -7.00 18.80 0.73
C ALA A 160 -5.64 19.49 0.82
N THR A 161 -5.26 19.89 2.04
CA THR A 161 -3.94 20.48 2.31
C THR A 161 -3.05 19.51 3.07
N PRO A 162 -1.72 19.53 2.89
CA PRO A 162 -0.81 18.65 3.62
C PRO A 162 -0.97 18.75 5.15
N SER A 163 -1.17 19.96 5.69
CA SER A 163 -1.26 20.21 7.13
C SER A 163 -2.53 19.65 7.81
N GLU A 164 -3.56 19.29 7.03
CA GLU A 164 -4.83 18.74 7.51
C GLU A 164 -5.01 17.28 7.07
N THR A 165 -3.95 16.67 6.53
CA THR A 165 -3.96 15.31 5.98
C THR A 165 -3.05 14.39 6.77
N LEU A 166 -3.52 13.16 7.00
CA LEU A 166 -2.74 12.04 7.48
C LEU A 166 -2.55 11.05 6.34
N PHE A 167 -1.31 10.63 6.09
CA PHE A 167 -1.03 9.49 5.22
C PHE A 167 -0.74 8.27 6.07
N VAL A 168 -1.43 7.17 5.79
CA VAL A 168 -1.31 5.89 6.48
C VAL A 168 -0.65 4.89 5.54
N GLY A 169 0.45 4.29 5.95
CA GLY A 169 1.21 3.33 5.15
C GLY A 169 1.96 2.36 6.05
N ASP A 170 2.72 1.43 5.47
CA ASP A 170 3.40 0.38 6.21
C ASP A 170 4.89 0.23 5.87
N SER A 171 5.41 1.07 4.99
CA SER A 171 6.76 0.94 4.45
C SER A 171 7.58 2.22 4.53
N GLY A 172 8.91 2.09 4.40
CA GLY A 172 9.83 3.23 4.27
C GLY A 172 9.59 4.07 3.02
N ILE A 173 8.99 3.48 1.98
CA ILE A 173 8.58 4.18 0.76
C ILE A 173 7.43 5.14 1.06
N ASP A 174 6.47 4.73 1.88
CA ASP A 174 5.34 5.57 2.32
C ASP A 174 5.81 6.70 3.23
N ALA A 175 6.64 6.36 4.22
CA ALA A 175 7.21 7.35 5.13
C ALA A 175 7.98 8.43 4.37
N SER A 176 8.82 8.03 3.41
CA SER A 176 9.60 8.95 2.57
C SER A 176 8.71 9.83 1.68
N CYS A 177 7.66 9.24 1.09
CA CYS A 177 6.66 9.96 0.28
C CYS A 177 5.92 11.00 1.12
N ALA A 178 5.42 10.62 2.30
CA ALA A 178 4.74 11.51 3.23
C ALA A 178 5.64 12.68 3.65
N HIS A 179 6.88 12.38 4.05
CA HIS A 179 7.86 13.37 4.45
C HIS A 179 8.16 14.37 3.32
N ALA A 180 8.42 13.87 2.11
CA ALA A 180 8.68 14.72 0.95
C ALA A 180 7.47 15.60 0.56
N ALA A 181 6.24 15.12 0.82
CA ALA A 181 5.01 15.87 0.59
C ALA A 181 4.62 16.79 1.77
N ASN A 182 5.38 16.81 2.86
CA ASN A 182 5.07 17.51 4.12
C ASN A 182 3.70 17.09 4.72
N VAL A 183 3.36 15.81 4.61
CA VAL A 183 2.15 15.19 5.18
C VAL A 183 2.52 14.40 6.41
N ALA A 184 1.71 14.46 7.47
CA ALA A 184 1.87 13.63 8.65
C ALA A 184 1.72 12.15 8.28
N PHE A 185 2.56 11.27 8.86
CA PHE A 185 2.58 9.84 8.56
C PHE A 185 2.22 9.00 9.77
N ALA A 186 1.29 8.04 9.60
CA ALA A 186 1.00 6.99 10.56
C ALA A 186 1.38 5.63 9.98
N ALA A 187 2.09 4.83 10.77
CA ALA A 187 2.69 3.58 10.31
C ALA A 187 1.95 2.34 10.83
N HIS A 188 1.42 1.53 9.92
CA HIS A 188 0.91 0.20 10.19
C HIS A 188 2.08 -0.80 10.30
N VAL A 189 2.35 -1.31 11.49
CA VAL A 189 3.55 -2.14 11.74
C VAL A 189 3.39 -3.63 11.45
N ARG A 190 2.25 -4.07 10.89
CA ARG A 190 2.05 -5.45 10.43
C ARG A 190 2.27 -5.65 8.94
N GLY A 191 2.64 -4.58 8.22
CA GLY A 191 2.85 -4.60 6.78
C GLY A 191 4.21 -5.13 6.32
N TYR A 192 4.85 -4.42 5.39
CA TYR A 192 5.99 -4.95 4.62
C TYR A 192 7.31 -4.21 4.85
N HIS A 193 7.42 -3.39 5.90
CA HIS A 193 8.67 -2.72 6.26
C HIS A 193 9.78 -3.72 6.64
N ARG A 194 11.04 -3.35 6.43
CA ARG A 194 12.22 -4.17 6.81
C ARG A 194 12.55 -4.03 8.29
N ASN A 195 12.41 -2.81 8.80
CA ASN A 195 12.71 -2.46 10.19
C ASN A 195 11.95 -1.19 10.60
N MET A 196 11.81 -0.98 11.91
CA MET A 196 11.05 0.15 12.47
C MET A 196 11.65 1.53 12.16
N HIS A 197 12.95 1.62 11.82
CA HIS A 197 13.57 2.91 11.50
C HIS A 197 13.11 3.46 10.15
N GLU A 198 12.72 2.59 9.22
CA GLU A 198 12.18 3.02 7.92
C GLU A 198 10.86 3.78 8.05
N LEU A 199 10.14 3.56 9.15
CA LEU A 199 8.82 4.16 9.41
C LEU A 199 8.91 5.51 10.11
N GLU A 200 10.10 6.06 10.28
CA GLU A 200 10.30 7.36 10.91
C GLU A 200 10.50 8.49 9.85
N PRO A 201 10.04 9.72 10.16
CA PRO A 201 9.27 10.11 11.33
C PRO A 201 7.79 9.71 11.18
N SER A 202 7.20 9.14 12.24
CA SER A 202 5.77 8.81 12.28
C SER A 202 5.09 9.45 13.49
N VAL A 203 3.86 9.94 13.29
CA VAL A 203 3.04 10.51 14.38
C VAL A 203 2.37 9.43 15.22
N LEU A 204 2.19 8.24 14.63
CA LEU A 204 1.66 7.05 15.28
C LEU A 204 2.28 5.80 14.61
N ARG A 205 2.60 4.79 15.42
CA ARG A 205 2.84 3.42 14.98
C ARG A 205 1.78 2.54 15.61
N PHE A 206 1.08 1.74 14.80
CA PHE A 206 -0.04 0.94 15.25
C PHE A 206 -0.03 -0.45 14.61
N ASP A 207 -0.57 -1.43 15.32
CA ASP A 207 -0.77 -2.80 14.86
C ASP A 207 -2.24 -3.21 14.83
N ALA A 208 -3.12 -2.36 15.39
CA ALA A 208 -4.56 -2.51 15.38
C ALA A 208 -5.22 -1.17 14.99
N TYR A 209 -6.23 -1.23 14.12
CA TYR A 209 -6.88 -0.03 13.54
C TYR A 209 -7.69 0.78 14.57
N GLU A 210 -8.05 0.19 15.70
CA GLU A 210 -8.62 0.89 16.85
C GLU A 210 -7.68 1.99 17.38
N GLN A 211 -6.36 1.72 17.41
CA GLN A 211 -5.36 2.71 17.86
C GLN A 211 -5.30 3.93 16.94
N LEU A 212 -5.46 3.71 15.63
CA LEU A 212 -5.54 4.81 14.65
C LEU A 212 -6.84 5.61 14.84
N ASN A 213 -7.97 4.94 15.07
CA ASN A 213 -9.23 5.60 15.37
C ASN A 213 -9.13 6.48 16.62
N ASP A 214 -8.59 5.94 17.71
CA ASP A 214 -8.44 6.65 18.98
C ASP A 214 -7.56 7.90 18.84
N MET A 215 -6.52 7.83 18.02
CA MET A 215 -5.65 8.96 17.72
C MET A 215 -6.37 10.06 16.93
N LEU A 216 -7.25 9.67 15.99
CA LEU A 216 -7.99 10.62 15.16
C LEU A 216 -9.15 11.28 15.92
N GLU A 217 -9.67 10.64 16.97
CA GLU A 217 -10.73 11.18 17.85
C GLU A 217 -10.20 12.05 19.01
N ALA A 218 -8.90 12.01 19.31
CA ALA A 218 -8.28 12.70 20.45
C ALA A 218 -7.99 14.20 20.20
#